data_d8d8325f72c648a7ee311e9496bd4b35
#
_entry.id   d8d8325f72c648a7ee311e9496bd4b35
#
_cell.length_a   1.000
_cell.length_b   1.000
_cell.length_c   1.000
_cell.angle_alpha   90.00
_cell.angle_beta   90.00
_cell.angle_gamma   90.00
#
_symmetry.space_group_name_H-M   'P 1'
#
loop_
_entity.id
_entity.type
_entity.pdbx_description
1 polymer ?
#
loop_
_entity_poly.entity_id
_entity_poly.type
_entity_poly.pdbx_seq_one_letter_code
_entity_poly.pdbx_strand_id
1 'polypeptide(L)'
;MVLKTIKGRIILIISVMLVFFGVTVIFNIFSLIKSNDGLESYTVFSDRTAVISQVEINFFNASLALKDYVVSYDNQMAKSFLQSISYVKDAISNSTGEASELQNLIDKINIYESSFNSIVQLNNEKERLINQDFSNMYIELSQYIAEFKDLAQKNFVSTLVFYSDSFLQSLDSLVEVSSTYFQSKSQGDKNSVLAAFNQLDSYLLTMQYGITTDDLKQKFAEIQEFVTQFKNTFEKIVQAIESQDPIIQEMEQLRVEILNLLEEQRAQLKEQQDTLGSRFIKENNRSILLTIILTVIAFVVAIIMVIYLIRSITKPLLELRNKINQFKEG
;
A
#
# COMPACT_ATOMS: atom_id res chain seq x y z
N MET A 1 -56.79 53.49 -3.89
CA MET A 1 -57.28 54.27 -5.08
C MET A 1 -56.88 53.64 -6.41
N VAL A 2 -55.85 52.79 -6.47
CA VAL A 2 -55.36 52.11 -7.68
C VAL A 2 -56.36 51.04 -8.27
N LEU A 3 -57.15 50.39 -7.41
CA LEU A 3 -58.11 49.34 -7.83
C LEU A 3 -59.39 49.84 -8.56
N LYS A 4 -59.63 51.15 -8.65
CA LYS A 4 -60.78 51.70 -9.28
C LYS A 4 -60.62 51.91 -10.82
N THR A 5 -59.38 51.84 -11.33
CA THR A 5 -59.13 52.02 -12.77
C THR A 5 -58.77 50.68 -13.42
N ILE A 6 -59.12 50.50 -14.69
CA ILE A 6 -58.77 49.31 -15.48
C ILE A 6 -57.23 49.10 -15.50
N LYS A 7 -56.53 50.21 -15.72
CA LYS A 7 -55.05 50.19 -15.68
C LYS A 7 -54.47 49.65 -14.33
N GLY A 8 -55.05 50.09 -13.21
CA GLY A 8 -54.63 49.64 -11.86
C GLY A 8 -54.90 48.15 -11.63
N ARG A 9 -56.01 47.61 -12.11
CA ARG A 9 -56.31 46.16 -12.01
C ARG A 9 -55.38 45.30 -12.86
N ILE A 10 -55.04 45.72 -14.08
CA ILE A 10 -54.05 45.02 -14.93
C ILE A 10 -52.68 45.00 -14.29
N ILE A 11 -52.21 46.13 -13.79
CA ILE A 11 -50.91 46.23 -13.10
C ILE A 11 -50.85 45.28 -11.87
N LEU A 12 -51.91 45.26 -11.07
CA LEU A 12 -51.99 44.38 -9.90
C LEU A 12 -51.89 42.90 -10.29
N ILE A 13 -52.66 42.46 -11.32
CA ILE A 13 -52.63 41.08 -11.80
C ILE A 13 -51.23 40.68 -12.27
N ILE A 14 -50.61 41.51 -13.10
CA ILE A 14 -49.25 41.28 -13.62
C ILE A 14 -48.24 41.23 -12.48
N SER A 15 -48.34 42.16 -11.50
CA SER A 15 -47.44 42.18 -10.36
C SER A 15 -47.55 40.94 -9.48
N VAL A 16 -48.77 40.45 -9.23
CA VAL A 16 -48.97 39.22 -8.45
C VAL A 16 -48.42 38.01 -9.21
N MET A 17 -48.63 37.89 -10.50
CA MET A 17 -48.05 36.81 -11.32
C MET A 17 -46.52 36.86 -11.33
N LEU A 18 -45.93 38.04 -11.49
CA LEU A 18 -44.47 38.21 -11.47
C LEU A 18 -43.87 37.83 -10.11
N VAL A 19 -44.52 38.17 -9.00
CA VAL A 19 -44.07 37.78 -7.66
C VAL A 19 -44.12 36.26 -7.51
N PHE A 20 -45.16 35.59 -7.87
CA PHE A 20 -45.25 34.11 -7.79
C PHE A 20 -44.22 33.45 -8.69
N PHE A 21 -44.08 33.92 -9.93
CA PHE A 21 -43.05 33.44 -10.86
C PHE A 21 -41.63 33.62 -10.28
N GLY A 22 -41.35 34.82 -9.75
CA GLY A 22 -40.05 35.13 -9.12
C GLY A 22 -39.75 34.23 -7.93
N VAL A 23 -40.72 33.99 -7.04
CA VAL A 23 -40.54 33.07 -5.91
C VAL A 23 -40.27 31.65 -6.39
N THR A 24 -40.98 31.17 -7.39
CA THR A 24 -40.79 29.81 -7.95
C THR A 24 -39.38 29.65 -8.56
N VAL A 25 -38.94 30.66 -9.34
CA VAL A 25 -37.60 30.66 -9.96
C VAL A 25 -36.49 30.68 -8.90
N ILE A 26 -36.59 31.58 -7.89
CA ILE A 26 -35.61 31.65 -6.80
C ILE A 26 -35.54 30.34 -6.06
N PHE A 27 -36.68 29.72 -5.73
CA PHE A 27 -36.71 28.43 -5.03
C PHE A 27 -36.05 27.33 -5.87
N ASN A 28 -36.32 27.26 -7.18
CA ASN A 28 -35.70 26.28 -8.06
C ASN A 28 -34.17 26.47 -8.17
N ILE A 29 -33.70 27.72 -8.29
CA ILE A 29 -32.25 28.01 -8.30
C ILE A 29 -31.59 27.53 -6.98
N PHE A 30 -32.21 27.86 -5.85
CA PHE A 30 -31.67 27.45 -4.54
C PHE A 30 -31.64 25.93 -4.37
N SER A 31 -32.71 25.25 -4.85
CA SER A 31 -32.80 23.80 -4.86
C SER A 31 -31.70 23.16 -5.73
N LEU A 32 -31.43 23.75 -6.89
CA LEU A 32 -30.42 23.27 -7.84
C LEU A 32 -28.99 23.41 -7.24
N ILE A 33 -28.68 24.56 -6.61
CA ILE A 33 -27.40 24.79 -5.94
C ILE A 33 -27.20 23.75 -4.85
N LYS A 34 -28.18 23.54 -3.97
CA LYS A 34 -28.10 22.56 -2.89
C LYS A 34 -27.96 21.12 -3.38
N SER A 35 -28.60 20.79 -4.50
CA SER A 35 -28.46 19.49 -5.16
C SER A 35 -27.04 19.29 -5.72
N ASN A 36 -26.45 20.34 -6.30
CA ASN A 36 -25.09 20.30 -6.82
C ASN A 36 -24.05 20.10 -5.69
N ASP A 37 -24.17 20.83 -4.58
CA ASP A 37 -23.28 20.70 -3.42
C ASP A 37 -23.33 19.27 -2.82
N GLY A 38 -24.52 18.67 -2.78
CA GLY A 38 -24.70 17.30 -2.33
C GLY A 38 -24.05 16.27 -3.26
N LEU A 39 -24.12 16.49 -4.57
CA LEU A 39 -23.50 15.63 -5.57
C LEU A 39 -21.97 15.74 -5.53
N GLU A 40 -21.44 16.95 -5.37
CA GLU A 40 -20.00 17.19 -5.22
C GLU A 40 -19.44 16.46 -3.99
N SER A 41 -20.12 16.57 -2.85
CA SER A 41 -19.74 15.85 -1.64
C SER A 41 -19.75 14.33 -1.85
N TYR A 42 -20.77 13.79 -2.52
CA TYR A 42 -20.86 12.36 -2.81
C TYR A 42 -19.73 11.88 -3.73
N THR A 43 -19.35 12.65 -4.75
CA THR A 43 -18.23 12.32 -5.64
C THR A 43 -16.92 12.28 -4.89
N VAL A 44 -16.64 13.23 -4.00
CA VAL A 44 -15.41 13.24 -3.16
C VAL A 44 -15.28 11.95 -2.34
N PHE A 45 -16.38 11.49 -1.70
CA PHE A 45 -16.34 10.22 -0.94
C PHE A 45 -16.20 9.00 -1.85
N SER A 46 -16.81 9.02 -3.03
CA SER A 46 -16.65 7.95 -4.02
C SER A 46 -15.19 7.83 -4.48
N ASP A 47 -14.55 8.95 -4.77
CA ASP A 47 -13.15 8.99 -5.20
C ASP A 47 -12.21 8.53 -4.07
N ARG A 48 -12.45 8.95 -2.83
CA ARG A 48 -11.70 8.45 -1.67
C ARG A 48 -11.84 6.93 -1.50
N THR A 49 -13.05 6.39 -1.66
CA THR A 49 -13.27 4.94 -1.58
C THR A 49 -12.52 4.20 -2.68
N ALA A 50 -12.48 4.74 -3.89
CA ALA A 50 -11.73 4.18 -5.00
C ALA A 50 -10.21 4.19 -4.69
N VAL A 51 -9.67 5.27 -4.12
CA VAL A 51 -8.27 5.35 -3.70
C VAL A 51 -7.94 4.29 -2.64
N ILE A 52 -8.73 4.15 -1.59
CA ILE A 52 -8.50 3.12 -0.55
C ILE A 52 -8.53 1.71 -1.16
N SER A 53 -9.46 1.43 -2.07
CA SER A 53 -9.51 0.15 -2.78
C SER A 53 -8.27 -0.09 -3.65
N GLN A 54 -7.76 0.94 -4.32
CA GLN A 54 -6.52 0.87 -5.10
C GLN A 54 -5.30 0.60 -4.21
N VAL A 55 -5.22 1.26 -3.05
CA VAL A 55 -4.19 1.03 -2.04
C VAL A 55 -4.23 -0.41 -1.53
N GLU A 56 -5.42 -0.91 -1.20
CA GLU A 56 -5.63 -2.29 -0.73
C GLU A 56 -5.14 -3.33 -1.75
N ILE A 57 -5.51 -3.18 -3.02
CA ILE A 57 -5.09 -4.08 -4.11
C ILE A 57 -3.57 -4.06 -4.29
N ASN A 58 -2.96 -2.87 -4.36
CA ASN A 58 -1.52 -2.76 -4.57
C ASN A 58 -0.72 -3.24 -3.35
N PHE A 59 -1.20 -2.99 -2.13
CA PHE A 59 -0.59 -3.51 -0.91
C PHE A 59 -0.70 -5.04 -0.83
N PHE A 60 -1.82 -5.62 -1.24
CA PHE A 60 -1.96 -7.07 -1.37
C PHE A 60 -0.96 -7.65 -2.36
N ASN A 61 -0.77 -7.03 -3.53
CA ASN A 61 0.21 -7.44 -4.52
C ASN A 61 1.65 -7.35 -3.98
N ALA A 62 1.97 -6.28 -3.22
CA ALA A 62 3.25 -6.18 -2.52
C ALA A 62 3.45 -7.34 -1.53
N SER A 63 2.42 -7.67 -0.75
CA SER A 63 2.46 -8.77 0.22
C SER A 63 2.69 -10.13 -0.44
N LEU A 64 2.08 -10.38 -1.61
CA LEU A 64 2.33 -11.58 -2.40
C LEU A 64 3.77 -11.61 -2.92
N ALA A 65 4.26 -10.51 -3.49
CA ALA A 65 5.62 -10.40 -3.99
C ALA A 65 6.67 -10.59 -2.88
N LEU A 66 6.42 -10.10 -1.65
CA LEU A 66 7.24 -10.38 -0.48
C LEU A 66 7.31 -11.88 -0.20
N LYS A 67 6.14 -12.55 -0.14
CA LYS A 67 6.07 -13.99 0.14
C LYS A 67 6.85 -14.80 -0.89
N ASP A 68 6.68 -14.46 -2.17
CA ASP A 68 7.37 -15.13 -3.26
C ASP A 68 8.88 -14.84 -3.22
N TYR A 69 9.28 -13.60 -2.86
CA TYR A 69 10.67 -13.22 -2.69
C TYR A 69 11.35 -14.01 -1.56
N VAL A 70 10.72 -14.13 -0.41
CA VAL A 70 11.29 -14.85 0.76
C VAL A 70 11.52 -16.33 0.43
N VAL A 71 10.71 -16.91 -0.45
CA VAL A 71 10.86 -18.32 -0.88
C VAL A 71 11.93 -18.47 -1.96
N SER A 72 11.94 -17.58 -2.97
CA SER A 72 12.77 -17.73 -4.17
C SER A 72 14.04 -16.87 -4.18
N TYR A 73 14.05 -15.77 -3.42
CA TYR A 73 15.03 -14.69 -3.48
C TYR A 73 15.22 -14.08 -4.89
N ASP A 74 14.17 -14.18 -5.72
CA ASP A 74 14.21 -13.68 -7.09
C ASP A 74 14.13 -12.15 -7.12
N ASN A 75 15.11 -11.52 -7.76
CA ASN A 75 15.16 -10.07 -7.95
C ASN A 75 13.93 -9.49 -8.68
N GLN A 76 13.23 -10.30 -9.49
CA GLN A 76 11.99 -9.87 -10.14
C GLN A 76 10.88 -9.67 -9.11
N MET A 77 10.80 -10.56 -8.10
CA MET A 77 9.83 -10.43 -7.01
C MET A 77 10.14 -9.20 -6.13
N ALA A 78 11.43 -8.93 -5.88
CA ALA A 78 11.83 -7.71 -5.18
C ALA A 78 11.40 -6.44 -5.93
N LYS A 79 11.58 -6.39 -7.25
CA LYS A 79 11.11 -5.26 -8.08
C LYS A 79 9.59 -5.13 -8.05
N SER A 80 8.86 -6.24 -8.13
CA SER A 80 7.40 -6.26 -8.07
C SER A 80 6.88 -5.72 -6.74
N PHE A 81 7.53 -6.09 -5.62
CA PHE A 81 7.23 -5.53 -4.31
C PHE A 81 7.38 -4.01 -4.28
N LEU A 82 8.56 -3.49 -4.66
CA LEU A 82 8.86 -2.06 -4.64
C LEU A 82 7.94 -1.26 -5.57
N GLN A 83 7.61 -1.80 -6.73
CA GLN A 83 6.67 -1.17 -7.66
C GLN A 83 5.26 -1.10 -7.06
N SER A 84 4.79 -2.16 -6.42
CA SER A 84 3.49 -2.18 -5.78
C SER A 84 3.42 -1.19 -4.61
N ILE A 85 4.47 -1.10 -3.79
CA ILE A 85 4.58 -0.09 -2.72
C ILE A 85 4.62 1.34 -3.28
N SER A 86 5.31 1.58 -4.40
CA SER A 86 5.28 2.89 -5.07
C SER A 86 3.86 3.27 -5.48
N TYR A 87 3.09 2.35 -6.09
CA TYR A 87 1.69 2.61 -6.45
C TYR A 87 0.81 2.89 -5.23
N VAL A 88 1.04 2.22 -4.10
CA VAL A 88 0.36 2.52 -2.83
C VAL A 88 0.63 3.96 -2.40
N LYS A 89 1.91 4.37 -2.37
CA LYS A 89 2.31 5.72 -1.97
C LYS A 89 1.77 6.79 -2.91
N ASP A 90 1.83 6.55 -4.21
CA ASP A 90 1.30 7.45 -5.24
C ASP A 90 -0.22 7.62 -5.10
N ALA A 91 -0.96 6.52 -4.87
CA ALA A 91 -2.40 6.57 -4.66
C ALA A 91 -2.78 7.40 -3.43
N ILE A 92 -2.05 7.23 -2.31
CA ILE A 92 -2.26 8.01 -1.09
C ILE A 92 -1.93 9.49 -1.31
N SER A 93 -0.80 9.79 -1.96
CA SER A 93 -0.32 11.16 -2.20
C SER A 93 -1.26 11.96 -3.10
N ASN A 94 -1.93 11.30 -4.05
CA ASN A 94 -2.88 11.90 -4.97
C ASN A 94 -4.31 11.95 -4.40
N SER A 95 -4.54 11.42 -3.18
CA SER A 95 -5.85 11.46 -2.56
C SER A 95 -6.19 12.88 -2.07
N THR A 96 -7.45 13.29 -2.26
CA THR A 96 -8.01 14.56 -1.78
C THR A 96 -8.37 14.52 -0.28
N GLY A 97 -7.87 13.52 0.47
CA GLY A 97 -8.14 13.31 1.89
C GLY A 97 -7.36 14.24 2.82
N GLU A 98 -7.82 14.40 4.06
CA GLU A 98 -7.01 15.04 5.10
C GLU A 98 -5.75 14.19 5.33
N ALA A 99 -4.59 14.80 5.12
CA ALA A 99 -3.28 14.12 5.23
C ALA A 99 -3.08 13.44 6.60
N SER A 100 -3.74 13.95 7.65
CA SER A 100 -3.67 13.40 9.01
C SER A 100 -4.33 12.02 9.16
N GLU A 101 -5.40 11.74 8.42
CA GLU A 101 -6.13 10.46 8.50
C GLU A 101 -5.32 9.30 7.90
N LEU A 102 -4.52 9.58 6.87
CA LEU A 102 -3.70 8.58 6.19
C LEU A 102 -2.25 8.53 6.68
N GLN A 103 -1.82 9.44 7.57
CA GLN A 103 -0.44 9.53 8.04
C GLN A 103 0.03 8.24 8.73
N ASN A 104 -0.78 7.68 9.61
CA ASN A 104 -0.46 6.41 10.28
C ASN A 104 -0.30 5.26 9.30
N LEU A 105 -1.11 5.23 8.24
CA LEU A 105 -1.01 4.23 7.17
C LEU A 105 0.31 4.40 6.40
N ILE A 106 0.66 5.64 6.02
CA ILE A 106 1.92 5.96 5.32
C ILE A 106 3.12 5.54 6.16
N ASP A 107 3.12 5.86 7.46
CA ASP A 107 4.22 5.52 8.37
C ASP A 107 4.42 4.00 8.44
N LYS A 108 3.34 3.22 8.56
CA LYS A 108 3.41 1.75 8.55
C LYS A 108 3.88 1.18 7.22
N ILE A 109 3.45 1.75 6.10
CA ILE A 109 3.91 1.36 4.75
C ILE A 109 5.42 1.65 4.59
N ASN A 110 5.90 2.78 5.11
CA ASN A 110 7.32 3.10 5.08
C ASN A 110 8.16 2.13 5.91
N ILE A 111 7.68 1.72 7.09
CA ILE A 111 8.32 0.69 7.92
C ILE A 111 8.32 -0.65 7.16
N TYR A 112 7.20 -1.03 6.55
CA TYR A 112 7.07 -2.26 5.77
C TYR A 112 8.07 -2.33 4.61
N GLU A 113 8.21 -1.22 3.87
CA GLU A 113 9.20 -1.10 2.78
C GLU A 113 10.64 -1.14 3.30
N SER A 114 10.94 -0.45 4.42
CA SER A 114 12.27 -0.45 5.04
C SER A 114 12.67 -1.85 5.53
N SER A 115 11.74 -2.58 6.15
CA SER A 115 11.93 -3.97 6.58
C SER A 115 12.20 -4.90 5.39
N PHE A 116 11.47 -4.74 4.29
CA PHE A 116 11.73 -5.47 3.05
C PHE A 116 13.14 -5.21 2.50
N ASN A 117 13.55 -3.95 2.44
CA ASN A 117 14.89 -3.57 1.98
C ASN A 117 15.98 -4.20 2.87
N SER A 118 15.74 -4.32 4.17
CA SER A 118 16.65 -5.00 5.09
C SER A 118 16.78 -6.50 4.78
N ILE A 119 15.67 -7.18 4.44
CA ILE A 119 15.71 -8.59 4.00
C ILE A 119 16.51 -8.73 2.70
N VAL A 120 16.31 -7.82 1.73
CA VAL A 120 17.07 -7.83 0.47
C VAL A 120 18.57 -7.63 0.72
N GLN A 121 18.94 -6.71 1.60
CA GLN A 121 20.36 -6.48 1.96
C GLN A 121 20.98 -7.70 2.66
N LEU A 122 20.27 -8.30 3.63
CA LEU A 122 20.74 -9.51 4.30
C LEU A 122 20.89 -10.68 3.34
N ASN A 123 19.98 -10.83 2.37
CA ASN A 123 20.12 -11.86 1.35
C ASN A 123 21.33 -11.62 0.43
N ASN A 124 21.53 -10.40 -0.03
CA ASN A 124 22.69 -10.07 -0.87
C ASN A 124 24.01 -10.29 -0.13
N GLU A 125 24.07 -9.92 1.16
CA GLU A 125 25.25 -10.17 1.98
C GLU A 125 25.48 -11.66 2.20
N LYS A 126 24.43 -12.43 2.48
CA LYS A 126 24.50 -13.90 2.58
C LYS A 126 25.06 -14.52 1.28
N GLU A 127 24.52 -14.13 0.13
CA GLU A 127 25.01 -14.63 -1.17
C GLU A 127 26.48 -14.28 -1.43
N ARG A 128 26.89 -13.06 -1.09
CA ARG A 128 28.29 -12.63 -1.20
C ARG A 128 29.20 -13.47 -0.29
N LEU A 129 28.80 -13.62 0.99
CA LEU A 129 29.57 -14.40 1.95
C LEU A 129 29.70 -15.86 1.53
N ILE A 130 28.65 -16.48 0.99
CA ILE A 130 28.69 -17.89 0.55
C ILE A 130 29.53 -18.04 -0.73
N ASN A 131 29.20 -17.27 -1.78
CA ASN A 131 29.75 -17.49 -3.11
C ASN A 131 31.16 -16.93 -3.29
N GLN A 132 31.55 -15.96 -2.48
CA GLN A 132 32.88 -15.35 -2.56
C GLN A 132 33.74 -15.72 -1.34
N ASP A 133 33.35 -15.26 -0.13
CA ASP A 133 34.24 -15.35 1.02
C ASP A 133 34.42 -16.81 1.47
N PHE A 134 33.33 -17.56 1.65
CA PHE A 134 33.37 -18.96 2.12
C PHE A 134 34.05 -19.87 1.07
N SER A 135 33.72 -19.70 -0.20
CA SER A 135 34.29 -20.46 -1.29
C SER A 135 35.79 -20.18 -1.46
N ASN A 136 36.22 -18.91 -1.39
CA ASN A 136 37.63 -18.56 -1.45
C ASN A 136 38.40 -19.10 -0.24
N MET A 137 37.84 -19.03 0.97
CA MET A 137 38.44 -19.59 2.19
C MET A 137 38.68 -21.10 2.06
N TYR A 138 37.75 -21.85 1.48
CA TYR A 138 37.96 -23.29 1.21
C TYR A 138 39.14 -23.52 0.26
N ILE A 139 39.21 -22.79 -0.86
CA ILE A 139 40.27 -22.94 -1.85
C ILE A 139 41.63 -22.61 -1.24
N GLU A 140 41.73 -21.47 -0.56
CA GLU A 140 42.98 -21.02 0.04
C GLU A 140 43.44 -21.97 1.18
N LEU A 141 42.52 -22.40 2.07
CA LEU A 141 42.85 -23.33 3.13
C LEU A 141 43.32 -24.69 2.58
N SER A 142 42.65 -25.19 1.52
CA SER A 142 43.08 -26.42 0.83
C SER A 142 44.52 -26.29 0.29
N GLN A 143 44.87 -25.14 -0.28
CA GLN A 143 46.20 -24.85 -0.77
C GLN A 143 47.22 -24.80 0.40
N TYR A 144 46.92 -24.09 1.49
CA TYR A 144 47.79 -24.01 2.66
C TYR A 144 48.05 -25.38 3.26
N ILE A 145 47.04 -26.25 3.33
CA ILE A 145 47.24 -27.64 3.86
C ILE A 145 48.08 -28.47 2.87
N ALA A 146 47.89 -28.31 1.54
CA ALA A 146 48.70 -29.00 0.54
C ALA A 146 50.18 -28.58 0.64
N GLU A 147 50.47 -27.27 0.80
CA GLU A 147 51.82 -26.75 0.99
C GLU A 147 52.42 -27.26 2.30
N PHE A 148 51.65 -27.33 3.39
CA PHE A 148 52.09 -27.89 4.66
C PHE A 148 52.42 -29.38 4.55
N LYS A 149 51.61 -30.16 3.85
CA LYS A 149 51.81 -31.58 3.54
C LYS A 149 53.15 -31.79 2.77
N ASP A 150 53.38 -30.98 1.74
CA ASP A 150 54.63 -31.05 0.96
C ASP A 150 55.85 -30.72 1.84
N LEU A 151 55.72 -29.76 2.73
CA LEU A 151 56.76 -29.40 3.68
C LEU A 151 57.01 -30.54 4.71
N ALA A 152 55.94 -31.19 5.18
CA ALA A 152 56.04 -32.37 6.06
C ALA A 152 56.68 -33.55 5.37
N GLN A 153 56.44 -33.80 4.07
CA GLN A 153 57.14 -34.83 3.27
C GLN A 153 58.63 -34.54 3.15
N LYS A 154 58.99 -33.30 2.85
CA LYS A 154 60.41 -32.89 2.75
C LYS A 154 61.16 -33.03 4.07
N ASN A 155 60.48 -32.88 5.20
CA ASN A 155 61.04 -33.07 6.53
C ASN A 155 60.88 -34.50 7.06
N PHE A 156 60.40 -35.45 6.26
CA PHE A 156 60.20 -36.86 6.59
C PHE A 156 59.25 -37.10 7.81
N VAL A 157 58.24 -36.24 8.00
CA VAL A 157 57.25 -36.36 9.09
C VAL A 157 55.98 -37.03 8.55
N SER A 158 55.98 -38.34 8.37
CA SER A 158 54.88 -39.12 7.78
C SER A 158 53.54 -38.96 8.51
N THR A 159 53.55 -38.73 9.80
CA THR A 159 52.33 -38.50 10.60
C THR A 159 51.63 -37.20 10.20
N LEU A 160 52.37 -36.14 9.91
CA LEU A 160 51.82 -34.88 9.46
C LEU A 160 51.24 -35.01 8.04
N VAL A 161 51.88 -35.80 7.17
CA VAL A 161 51.33 -36.10 5.83
C VAL A 161 49.98 -36.78 5.94
N PHE A 162 49.86 -37.80 6.80
CA PHE A 162 48.60 -38.52 7.02
C PHE A 162 47.48 -37.59 7.56
N TYR A 163 47.80 -36.77 8.57
CA TYR A 163 46.82 -35.87 9.15
C TYR A 163 46.46 -34.72 8.21
N SER A 164 47.35 -34.27 7.33
CA SER A 164 47.03 -33.32 6.28
C SER A 164 45.98 -33.89 5.28
N ASP A 165 46.12 -35.15 4.87
CA ASP A 165 45.14 -35.82 4.03
C ASP A 165 43.76 -35.95 4.72
N SER A 166 43.78 -36.34 6.01
CA SER A 166 42.57 -36.46 6.83
C SER A 166 41.89 -35.10 7.02
N PHE A 167 42.68 -34.04 7.19
CA PHE A 167 42.17 -32.67 7.29
C PHE A 167 41.50 -32.22 6.00
N LEU A 168 42.09 -32.46 4.83
CA LEU A 168 41.52 -32.15 3.53
C LEU A 168 40.19 -32.86 3.33
N GLN A 169 40.11 -34.15 3.63
CA GLN A 169 38.88 -34.92 3.56
C GLN A 169 37.77 -34.33 4.46
N SER A 170 38.14 -33.91 5.70
CA SER A 170 37.21 -33.26 6.62
C SER A 170 36.79 -31.85 6.17
N LEU A 171 37.71 -31.15 5.49
CA LEU A 171 37.41 -29.84 4.90
C LEU A 171 36.40 -29.99 3.74
N ASP A 172 36.53 -31.00 2.89
CA ASP A 172 35.53 -31.32 1.84
C ASP A 172 34.16 -31.64 2.47
N SER A 173 34.13 -32.48 3.53
CA SER A 173 32.92 -32.78 4.27
C SER A 173 32.29 -31.53 4.91
N LEU A 174 33.09 -30.60 5.43
CA LEU A 174 32.62 -29.34 5.98
C LEU A 174 31.86 -28.51 4.91
N VAL A 175 32.41 -28.44 3.69
CA VAL A 175 31.76 -27.70 2.59
C VAL A 175 30.44 -28.35 2.22
N GLU A 176 30.37 -29.67 2.15
CA GLU A 176 29.15 -30.42 1.84
C GLU A 176 28.05 -30.16 2.88
N VAL A 177 28.33 -30.32 4.18
CA VAL A 177 27.33 -30.08 5.22
C VAL A 177 26.98 -28.58 5.34
N SER A 178 27.90 -27.68 5.03
CA SER A 178 27.63 -26.23 4.97
C SER A 178 26.66 -25.90 3.85
N SER A 179 26.87 -26.49 2.66
CA SER A 179 25.94 -26.31 1.52
C SER A 179 24.54 -26.81 1.87
N THR A 180 24.42 -27.93 2.57
CA THR A 180 23.14 -28.43 3.09
C THR A 180 22.47 -27.44 4.03
N TYR A 181 23.22 -26.89 4.98
CA TYR A 181 22.71 -25.86 5.90
C TYR A 181 22.27 -24.57 5.18
N PHE A 182 23.05 -24.10 4.22
CA PHE A 182 22.72 -22.87 3.46
C PHE A 182 21.39 -23.00 2.69
N GLN A 183 21.02 -24.22 2.31
CA GLN A 183 19.75 -24.51 1.66
C GLN A 183 18.60 -24.71 2.66
N SER A 184 18.82 -25.57 3.67
CA SER A 184 17.78 -26.01 4.63
C SER A 184 17.50 -24.97 5.71
N LYS A 185 18.53 -24.21 6.10
CA LYS A 185 18.55 -23.26 7.24
C LYS A 185 18.15 -23.92 8.57
N SER A 186 18.20 -25.25 8.64
CA SER A 186 17.77 -25.99 9.83
C SER A 186 18.80 -25.96 10.94
N GLN A 187 18.35 -25.92 12.19
CA GLN A 187 19.24 -26.00 13.35
C GLN A 187 20.03 -27.33 13.40
N GLY A 188 19.46 -28.42 12.90
CA GLY A 188 20.12 -29.73 12.79
C GLY A 188 21.35 -29.66 11.87
N ASP A 189 21.17 -29.07 10.67
CA ASP A 189 22.27 -28.93 9.71
C ASP A 189 23.32 -27.92 10.18
N LYS A 190 22.93 -26.83 10.84
CA LYS A 190 23.86 -25.93 11.52
C LYS A 190 24.75 -26.67 12.51
N ASN A 191 24.19 -27.54 13.34
CA ASN A 191 24.93 -28.35 14.29
C ASN A 191 25.90 -29.32 13.61
N SER A 192 25.52 -29.85 12.43
CA SER A 192 26.43 -30.69 11.62
C SER A 192 27.63 -29.93 11.11
N VAL A 193 27.45 -28.66 10.67
CA VAL A 193 28.59 -27.79 10.30
C VAL A 193 29.50 -27.48 11.49
N LEU A 194 28.93 -27.16 12.65
CA LEU A 194 29.73 -26.93 13.86
C LEU A 194 30.52 -28.17 14.28
N ALA A 195 29.95 -29.38 14.14
CA ALA A 195 30.64 -30.63 14.38
C ALA A 195 31.80 -30.86 13.39
N ALA A 196 31.60 -30.51 12.11
CA ALA A 196 32.66 -30.57 11.11
C ALA A 196 33.81 -29.60 11.41
N PHE A 197 33.55 -28.37 11.86
CA PHE A 197 34.59 -27.45 12.34
C PHE A 197 35.33 -28.00 13.54
N ASN A 198 34.63 -28.61 14.50
CA ASN A 198 35.30 -29.25 15.67
C ASN A 198 36.19 -30.41 15.24
N GLN A 199 35.85 -31.13 14.17
CA GLN A 199 36.72 -32.17 13.61
C GLN A 199 38.00 -31.58 13.01
N LEU A 200 37.94 -30.46 12.30
CA LEU A 200 39.12 -29.74 11.82
C LEU A 200 40.01 -29.29 12.99
N ASP A 201 39.42 -28.71 14.04
CA ASP A 201 40.17 -28.34 15.25
C ASP A 201 40.88 -29.54 15.89
N SER A 202 40.27 -30.70 15.92
CA SER A 202 40.84 -31.93 16.46
C SER A 202 42.05 -32.40 15.62
N TYR A 203 42.01 -32.27 14.30
CA TYR A 203 43.17 -32.53 13.46
C TYR A 203 44.27 -31.51 13.69
N LEU A 204 43.97 -30.22 13.81
CA LEU A 204 44.96 -29.21 14.12
C LEU A 204 45.68 -29.51 15.45
N LEU A 205 44.92 -29.86 16.49
CA LEU A 205 45.49 -30.25 17.76
C LEU A 205 46.46 -31.45 17.64
N THR A 206 46.09 -32.44 16.84
CA THR A 206 46.92 -33.63 16.63
C THR A 206 48.17 -33.30 15.80
N MET A 207 48.03 -32.49 14.73
CA MET A 207 49.16 -32.06 13.90
C MET A 207 50.16 -31.25 14.67
N GLN A 208 49.77 -30.45 15.65
CA GLN A 208 50.65 -29.63 16.48
C GLN A 208 51.75 -30.45 17.16
N TYR A 209 51.45 -31.69 17.58
CA TYR A 209 52.46 -32.58 18.24
C TYR A 209 53.53 -33.12 17.29
N GLY A 210 53.28 -33.07 15.95
CA GLY A 210 54.21 -33.53 14.94
C GLY A 210 55.16 -32.47 14.41
N ILE A 211 55.04 -31.22 14.85
CA ILE A 211 55.81 -30.10 14.31
C ILE A 211 57.21 -30.11 14.89
N THR A 212 58.21 -30.28 14.02
CA THR A 212 59.61 -30.47 14.42
C THR A 212 60.53 -29.34 13.91
N THR A 213 60.11 -28.52 12.97
CA THR A 213 60.90 -27.45 12.38
C THR A 213 60.19 -26.10 12.41
N ASP A 214 60.97 -25.02 12.35
CA ASP A 214 60.40 -23.66 12.36
C ASP A 214 59.54 -23.38 11.14
N ASP A 215 59.88 -23.91 9.97
CA ASP A 215 59.11 -23.76 8.72
C ASP A 215 57.73 -24.40 8.88
N LEU A 216 57.66 -25.62 9.45
CA LEU A 216 56.37 -26.28 9.74
C LEU A 216 55.56 -25.50 10.76
N LYS A 217 56.23 -24.94 11.78
CA LYS A 217 55.57 -24.13 12.81
C LYS A 217 54.95 -22.88 12.24
N GLN A 218 55.69 -22.16 11.37
CA GLN A 218 55.16 -20.96 10.72
C GLN A 218 53.93 -21.28 9.85
N LYS A 219 54.07 -22.30 8.97
CA LYS A 219 52.97 -22.69 8.08
C LYS A 219 51.76 -23.19 8.84
N PHE A 220 51.96 -23.90 9.93
CA PHE A 220 50.89 -24.36 10.81
C PHE A 220 50.14 -23.19 11.46
N ALA A 221 50.83 -22.13 11.90
CA ALA A 221 50.22 -20.95 12.49
C ALA A 221 49.31 -20.22 11.44
N GLU A 222 49.77 -20.13 10.16
CA GLU A 222 48.97 -19.61 9.07
C GLU A 222 47.67 -20.43 8.89
N ILE A 223 47.74 -21.76 8.91
CA ILE A 223 46.57 -22.65 8.81
C ILE A 223 45.60 -22.42 9.97
N GLN A 224 46.07 -22.32 11.20
CA GLN A 224 45.25 -22.06 12.39
C GLN A 224 44.50 -20.72 12.26
N GLU A 225 45.18 -19.68 11.80
CA GLU A 225 44.57 -18.38 11.54
C GLU A 225 43.46 -18.48 10.47
N PHE A 226 43.76 -19.18 9.37
CA PHE A 226 42.78 -19.40 8.29
C PHE A 226 41.53 -20.17 8.74
N VAL A 227 41.70 -21.24 9.53
CA VAL A 227 40.56 -21.99 10.11
C VAL A 227 39.71 -21.09 10.98
N THR A 228 40.35 -20.21 11.77
CA THR A 228 39.62 -19.22 12.58
C THR A 228 38.85 -18.23 11.73
N GLN A 229 39.44 -17.71 10.66
CA GLN A 229 38.77 -16.80 9.71
C GLN A 229 37.63 -17.52 8.99
N PHE A 230 37.80 -18.78 8.60
CA PHE A 230 36.76 -19.58 7.97
C PHE A 230 35.55 -19.80 8.88
N LYS A 231 35.78 -20.10 10.17
CA LYS A 231 34.74 -20.15 11.19
C LYS A 231 33.98 -18.82 11.32
N ASN A 232 34.71 -17.72 11.42
CA ASN A 232 34.10 -16.39 11.52
C ASN A 232 33.27 -16.05 10.29
N THR A 233 33.69 -16.47 9.10
CA THR A 233 32.91 -16.29 7.87
C THR A 233 31.62 -17.10 7.90
N PHE A 234 31.68 -18.36 8.36
CA PHE A 234 30.48 -19.18 8.56
C PHE A 234 29.53 -18.54 9.58
N GLU A 235 30.02 -18.02 10.71
CA GLU A 235 29.20 -17.34 11.71
C GLU A 235 28.48 -16.10 11.14
N LYS A 236 29.15 -15.32 10.29
CA LYS A 236 28.52 -14.18 9.59
C LYS A 236 27.40 -14.64 8.66
N ILE A 237 27.59 -15.77 7.94
CA ILE A 237 26.53 -16.36 7.09
C ILE A 237 25.34 -16.78 7.96
N VAL A 238 25.59 -17.46 9.07
CA VAL A 238 24.54 -17.83 10.04
C VAL A 238 23.79 -16.61 10.53
N GLN A 239 24.49 -15.55 10.93
CA GLN A 239 23.88 -14.32 11.38
C GLN A 239 23.00 -13.69 10.28
N ALA A 240 23.48 -13.64 9.04
CA ALA A 240 22.70 -13.12 7.92
C ALA A 240 21.43 -13.95 7.64
N ILE A 241 21.49 -15.27 7.82
CA ILE A 241 20.33 -16.16 7.67
C ILE A 241 19.33 -15.94 8.83
N GLU A 242 19.80 -16.02 10.07
CA GLU A 242 18.95 -15.99 11.27
C GLU A 242 18.33 -14.60 11.52
N SER A 243 18.96 -13.52 11.06
CA SER A 243 18.43 -12.16 11.17
C SER A 243 17.25 -11.88 10.26
N GLN A 244 16.94 -12.72 9.26
CA GLN A 244 15.80 -12.53 8.37
C GLN A 244 14.48 -12.90 9.04
N ASP A 245 14.44 -13.98 9.83
CA ASP A 245 13.20 -14.51 10.40
C ASP A 245 12.43 -13.51 11.28
N PRO A 246 13.07 -12.79 12.24
CA PRO A 246 12.37 -11.80 13.05
C PRO A 246 11.82 -10.63 12.21
N ILE A 247 12.55 -10.21 11.17
CA ILE A 247 12.07 -9.14 10.26
C ILE A 247 10.85 -9.62 9.47
N ILE A 248 10.86 -10.87 8.98
CA ILE A 248 9.72 -11.46 8.27
C ILE A 248 8.49 -11.54 9.19
N GLN A 249 8.67 -11.93 10.45
CA GLN A 249 7.58 -11.97 11.44
C GLN A 249 7.03 -10.57 11.74
N GLU A 250 7.88 -9.57 11.90
CA GLU A 250 7.46 -8.18 12.09
C GLU A 250 6.68 -7.67 10.86
N MET A 251 7.16 -7.96 9.66
CA MET A 251 6.45 -7.60 8.42
C MET A 251 5.08 -8.27 8.32
N GLU A 252 4.92 -9.51 8.77
CA GLU A 252 3.63 -10.18 8.78
C GLU A 252 2.65 -9.51 9.77
N GLN A 253 3.12 -9.08 10.94
CA GLN A 253 2.32 -8.31 11.88
C GLN A 253 1.92 -6.95 11.29
N LEU A 254 2.87 -6.21 10.70
CA LEU A 254 2.61 -4.96 10.01
C LEU A 254 1.60 -5.12 8.87
N ARG A 255 1.70 -6.21 8.12
CA ARG A 255 0.74 -6.53 7.05
C ARG A 255 -0.68 -6.62 7.58
N VAL A 256 -0.89 -7.33 8.68
CA VAL A 256 -2.21 -7.45 9.32
C VAL A 256 -2.71 -6.09 9.81
N GLU A 257 -1.85 -5.30 10.45
CA GLU A 257 -2.21 -3.96 10.93
C GLU A 257 -2.58 -3.01 9.79
N ILE A 258 -1.83 -3.02 8.69
CA ILE A 258 -2.11 -2.19 7.50
C ILE A 258 -3.45 -2.60 6.88
N LEU A 259 -3.71 -3.90 6.71
CA LEU A 259 -4.98 -4.39 6.16
C LEU A 259 -6.18 -4.01 7.05
N ASN A 260 -6.04 -4.10 8.37
CA ASN A 260 -7.09 -3.69 9.31
C ASN A 260 -7.37 -2.18 9.22
N LEU A 261 -6.32 -1.35 9.11
CA LEU A 261 -6.48 0.09 8.90
C LEU A 261 -7.20 0.41 7.59
N LEU A 262 -6.85 -0.28 6.50
CA LEU A 262 -7.51 -0.10 5.20
C LEU A 262 -8.99 -0.52 5.25
N GLU A 263 -9.31 -1.63 5.93
CA GLU A 263 -10.69 -2.09 6.10
C GLU A 263 -11.49 -1.09 6.95
N GLU A 264 -10.93 -0.58 8.04
CA GLU A 264 -11.56 0.44 8.88
C GLU A 264 -11.83 1.72 8.08
N GLN A 265 -10.85 2.23 7.34
CA GLN A 265 -11.01 3.41 6.49
C GLN A 265 -12.10 3.20 5.43
N ARG A 266 -12.11 2.04 4.79
CA ARG A 266 -13.13 1.68 3.80
C ARG A 266 -14.53 1.63 4.42
N ALA A 267 -14.66 1.04 5.60
CA ALA A 267 -15.94 0.94 6.32
C ALA A 267 -16.48 2.34 6.71
N GLN A 268 -15.61 3.21 7.23
CA GLN A 268 -15.95 4.59 7.59
C GLN A 268 -16.40 5.40 6.36
N LEU A 269 -15.64 5.32 5.26
CA LEU A 269 -15.99 6.01 4.01
C LEU A 269 -17.32 5.52 3.43
N LYS A 270 -17.58 4.21 3.49
CA LYS A 270 -18.84 3.62 3.04
C LYS A 270 -20.02 4.10 3.89
N GLU A 271 -19.89 4.11 5.22
CA GLU A 271 -20.93 4.62 6.11
C GLU A 271 -21.23 6.09 5.85
N GLN A 272 -20.21 6.91 5.65
CA GLN A 272 -20.36 8.32 5.29
C GLN A 272 -21.05 8.48 3.94
N GLN A 273 -20.68 7.71 2.92
CA GLN A 273 -21.28 7.71 1.59
C GLN A 273 -22.77 7.29 1.64
N ASP A 274 -23.10 6.23 2.37
CA ASP A 274 -24.47 5.73 2.51
C ASP A 274 -25.36 6.76 3.24
N THR A 275 -24.82 7.39 4.29
CA THR A 275 -25.51 8.44 5.06
C THR A 275 -25.76 9.67 4.18
N LEU A 276 -24.76 10.15 3.46
CA LEU A 276 -24.88 11.29 2.54
C LEU A 276 -25.83 10.97 1.39
N GLY A 277 -25.72 9.79 0.79
CA GLY A 277 -26.60 9.35 -0.30
C GLY A 277 -28.05 9.32 0.14
N SER A 278 -28.35 8.74 1.31
CA SER A 278 -29.70 8.68 1.89
C SER A 278 -30.27 10.08 2.18
N ARG A 279 -29.44 10.95 2.77
CA ARG A 279 -29.80 12.35 3.04
C ARG A 279 -30.05 13.13 1.76
N PHE A 280 -29.18 13.00 0.78
CA PHE A 280 -29.30 13.65 -0.54
C PHE A 280 -30.59 13.25 -1.26
N ILE A 281 -30.92 11.95 -1.33
CA ILE A 281 -32.16 11.46 -1.95
C ILE A 281 -33.39 12.03 -1.22
N LYS A 282 -33.39 12.05 0.11
CA LYS A 282 -34.50 12.57 0.90
C LYS A 282 -34.71 14.09 0.69
N GLU A 283 -33.62 14.85 0.69
CA GLU A 283 -33.68 16.30 0.49
C GLU A 283 -34.09 16.64 -0.95
N ASN A 284 -33.57 15.91 -1.94
CA ASN A 284 -33.93 16.09 -3.35
C ASN A 284 -35.42 15.78 -3.60
N ASN A 285 -35.92 14.66 -3.07
CA ASN A 285 -37.34 14.29 -3.17
C ASN A 285 -38.25 15.35 -2.52
N ARG A 286 -37.85 15.89 -1.37
CA ARG A 286 -38.56 16.98 -0.69
C ARG A 286 -38.58 18.25 -1.54
N SER A 287 -37.45 18.57 -2.17
CA SER A 287 -37.31 19.74 -3.04
C SER A 287 -38.18 19.61 -4.31
N ILE A 288 -38.16 18.44 -4.95
CA ILE A 288 -39.02 18.12 -6.10
C ILE A 288 -40.51 18.28 -5.71
N LEU A 289 -40.92 17.70 -4.58
CA LEU A 289 -42.32 17.79 -4.13
C LEU A 289 -42.74 19.26 -3.90
N LEU A 290 -41.90 20.07 -3.23
CA LEU A 290 -42.15 21.49 -3.01
C LEU A 290 -42.23 22.27 -4.34
N THR A 291 -41.36 21.98 -5.30
CA THR A 291 -41.40 22.56 -6.63
C THR A 291 -42.71 22.24 -7.34
N ILE A 292 -43.17 21.00 -7.28
CA ILE A 292 -44.45 20.58 -7.88
C ILE A 292 -45.62 21.35 -7.22
N ILE A 293 -45.66 21.41 -5.89
CA ILE A 293 -46.69 22.12 -5.13
C ILE A 293 -46.71 23.61 -5.52
N LEU A 294 -45.56 24.28 -5.53
CA LEU A 294 -45.43 25.68 -5.89
C LEU A 294 -45.90 25.93 -7.35
N THR A 295 -45.55 25.05 -8.27
CA THR A 295 -45.96 25.13 -9.67
C THR A 295 -47.48 24.98 -9.82
N VAL A 296 -48.10 24.02 -9.13
CA VAL A 296 -49.55 23.84 -9.12
C VAL A 296 -50.26 25.05 -8.54
N ILE A 297 -49.76 25.60 -7.41
CA ILE A 297 -50.32 26.81 -6.82
C ILE A 297 -50.22 28.00 -7.79
N ALA A 298 -49.08 28.20 -8.43
CA ALA A 298 -48.88 29.26 -9.42
C ALA A 298 -49.83 29.11 -10.59
N PHE A 299 -50.08 27.89 -11.07
CA PHE A 299 -51.04 27.61 -12.15
C PHE A 299 -52.46 27.91 -11.73
N VAL A 300 -52.90 27.53 -10.55
CA VAL A 300 -54.25 27.83 -10.01
C VAL A 300 -54.44 29.35 -9.85
N VAL A 301 -53.43 30.05 -9.31
CA VAL A 301 -53.44 31.51 -9.18
C VAL A 301 -53.56 32.17 -10.53
N ALA A 302 -52.82 31.69 -11.56
CA ALA A 302 -52.95 32.20 -12.94
C ALA A 302 -54.37 32.04 -13.51
N ILE A 303 -54.99 30.88 -13.32
CA ILE A 303 -56.37 30.64 -13.77
C ILE A 303 -57.35 31.61 -13.07
N ILE A 304 -57.26 31.75 -11.75
CA ILE A 304 -58.11 32.67 -10.98
C ILE A 304 -57.92 34.10 -11.49
N MET A 305 -56.69 34.53 -11.75
CA MET A 305 -56.41 35.87 -12.27
C MET A 305 -56.96 36.09 -13.68
N VAL A 306 -56.90 35.09 -14.56
CA VAL A 306 -57.52 35.15 -15.90
C VAL A 306 -59.01 35.27 -15.78
N ILE A 307 -59.68 34.49 -14.92
CA ILE A 307 -61.14 34.56 -14.70
C ILE A 307 -61.53 35.96 -14.18
N TYR A 308 -60.74 36.46 -13.22
CA TYR A 308 -60.94 37.81 -12.64
C TYR A 308 -60.78 38.88 -13.73
N LEU A 309 -59.82 38.79 -14.63
CA LEU A 309 -59.54 39.68 -15.72
C LEU A 309 -60.73 39.72 -16.69
N ILE A 310 -61.28 38.55 -17.09
CA ILE A 310 -62.40 38.39 -17.93
C ILE A 310 -63.64 39.06 -17.28
N ARG A 311 -63.93 38.79 -16.03
CA ARG A 311 -65.10 39.35 -15.31
C ARG A 311 -64.99 40.84 -15.05
N SER A 312 -63.78 41.32 -14.70
CA SER A 312 -63.56 42.69 -14.23
C SER A 312 -63.30 43.70 -15.36
N ILE A 313 -62.83 43.24 -16.51
CA ILE A 313 -62.45 44.11 -17.64
C ILE A 313 -63.18 43.74 -18.92
N THR A 314 -63.14 42.48 -19.36
CA THR A 314 -63.69 42.09 -20.68
C THR A 314 -65.20 42.16 -20.74
N LYS A 315 -65.95 41.69 -19.72
CA LYS A 315 -67.40 41.78 -19.66
C LYS A 315 -67.90 43.23 -19.70
N PRO A 316 -67.43 44.15 -18.78
CA PRO A 316 -67.92 45.56 -18.85
C PRO A 316 -67.60 46.26 -20.16
N LEU A 317 -66.43 45.98 -20.78
CA LEU A 317 -66.08 46.55 -22.09
C LEU A 317 -67.00 46.03 -23.22
N LEU A 318 -67.33 44.74 -23.21
CA LEU A 318 -68.31 44.16 -24.18
C LEU A 318 -69.69 44.73 -24.00
N GLU A 319 -70.16 44.92 -22.76
CA GLU A 319 -71.44 45.56 -22.47
C GLU A 319 -71.51 47.03 -22.93
N LEU A 320 -70.38 47.75 -22.69
CA LEU A 320 -70.28 49.14 -23.17
C LEU A 320 -70.26 49.21 -24.68
N ARG A 321 -69.55 48.32 -25.39
CA ARG A 321 -69.55 48.23 -26.84
C ARG A 321 -70.90 47.89 -27.36
N ASN A 322 -71.60 46.96 -26.78
CA ASN A 322 -72.98 46.58 -27.19
C ASN A 322 -74.01 47.73 -27.01
N LYS A 323 -73.91 48.49 -25.91
CA LYS A 323 -74.71 49.70 -25.68
C LYS A 323 -74.37 50.79 -26.68
N ILE A 324 -73.10 51.00 -27.02
CA ILE A 324 -72.74 51.98 -28.07
C ILE A 324 -73.24 51.58 -29.45
N ASN A 325 -73.20 50.29 -29.79
CA ASN A 325 -73.75 49.79 -31.06
C ASN A 325 -75.31 49.94 -31.13
N GLN A 326 -75.99 49.68 -30.02
CA GLN A 326 -77.43 49.90 -29.90
C GLN A 326 -77.82 51.40 -30.05
N PHE A 327 -76.92 52.31 -29.56
CA PHE A 327 -77.12 53.76 -29.77
C PHE A 327 -76.84 54.24 -31.23
N LYS A 328 -76.11 53.43 -32.02
CA LYS A 328 -75.84 53.76 -33.44
C LYS A 328 -76.88 53.27 -34.40
N GLU A 329 -77.70 52.30 -33.98
CA GLU A 329 -78.74 51.66 -34.81
C GLU A 329 -80.15 52.20 -34.50
N GLY A 330 -80.36 53.08 -33.50
CA GLY A 330 -81.62 53.80 -33.21
C GLY A 330 -81.45 55.31 -33.42
#